data_efbad39d75b06f0fe0506964dab5906c
#
_entry.id   efbad39d75b06f0fe0506964dab5906c
#
_cell.length_a   1.000
_cell.length_b   1.000
_cell.length_c   1.000
_cell.angle_alpha   90.00
_cell.angle_beta   90.00
_cell.angle_gamma   90.00
#
_symmetry.space_group_name_H-M   'P 1'
#
loop_
_entity.id
_entity.type
_entity.pdbx_description
1 polymer ?
#
loop_
_entity_poly.entity_id
_entity_poly.type
_entity_poly.pdbx_seq_one_letter_code
_entity_poly.pdbx_strand_id
1 'polypeptide(L)'
;MYKISVPVMNRNVKRSDRERLLKEIKRFDAERVFLALSRYSVDKVKREEELKELEDNCKFFKQHGFEVGAWLWTFGISNNTTFTNMRNIKGVEIKDVACPAHNDFVEFAAEYLSDIASRGVDLIMFDDDYRYGFLSDAPACLCERHIEIINGITGENSTRETLERHIMTGGKNKYRDAYLKANGDVFRGFAATIRAAVDKVNPNIRLGACACMTAWDIDGTNAYELSKILAGNTKPFVRLIGAPYWAVKTNWGNCLQDTIELERMESVWTKYDDIEVIAEGDSFPRPRMNCPASYLEGFDLGIRASGCTDGILKYGIDYTSNAAYETGYAVFHERNKPLYEAIDKVFRTKKSCGVRVYESMKKVSDMVMPTKVNKWVDLQHLFFSRASRSLVTNSIPTVYEGDGVCGIVFDENARNMPLSAVKNGLIMDIAAAEILTERGVDVGLEKIGDVITQGFLEHYLNDNNYISAQGGVAYDITVKDTVKILSDADTSKGKIPMAYRYENSDGNRFLVLNINARCEGSGMLKHYARGRQYAENIEWLSGKKLPAYVYGNPSLYVQSKKDENAMAVGLWNFFADIAVNPVVHLDKEYSEIEFINCSGELKGDKVHLSDIPAFGFVGFEVK
;
A
#
# COMPACT_ATOMS: atom_id res chain seq x y z
N MET A 1 21.03 7.63 2.40
CA MET A 1 20.36 8.83 2.98
C MET A 1 18.93 8.84 2.44
N TYR A 2 17.95 9.19 3.27
CA TYR A 2 16.54 9.26 2.83
C TYR A 2 16.32 10.51 1.96
N LYS A 3 15.93 10.32 0.71
CA LYS A 3 15.87 11.40 -0.29
C LYS A 3 14.46 12.00 -0.37
N ILE A 4 14.37 13.34 -0.35
CA ILE A 4 13.11 14.04 -0.55
C ILE A 4 13.04 14.56 -1.99
N SER A 5 11.96 14.19 -2.67
CA SER A 5 11.59 14.71 -4.00
C SER A 5 10.34 15.56 -3.87
N VAL A 6 10.24 16.63 -4.65
CA VAL A 6 9.08 17.52 -4.66
C VAL A 6 8.51 17.61 -6.09
N PRO A 7 7.20 17.42 -6.31
CA PRO A 7 6.60 17.61 -7.62
C PRO A 7 6.19 19.06 -7.85
N VAL A 8 6.33 19.53 -9.07
CA VAL A 8 5.87 20.85 -9.55
C VAL A 8 5.33 20.70 -10.97
N MET A 9 4.16 21.28 -11.26
CA MET A 9 3.69 21.34 -12.66
C MET A 9 4.63 22.19 -13.49
N ASN A 10 5.16 21.65 -14.59
CA ASN A 10 6.14 22.32 -15.44
C ASN A 10 5.67 23.73 -15.88
N ARG A 11 4.42 23.83 -16.36
CA ARG A 11 3.79 25.09 -16.79
C ARG A 11 3.60 26.13 -15.68
N ASN A 12 3.72 25.75 -14.40
CA ASN A 12 3.54 26.64 -13.27
C ASN A 12 4.87 27.24 -12.77
N VAL A 13 6.00 26.79 -13.31
CA VAL A 13 7.34 27.33 -13.00
C VAL A 13 7.58 28.61 -13.81
N LYS A 14 6.83 29.67 -13.49
CA LYS A 14 6.98 30.96 -14.17
C LYS A 14 8.29 31.65 -13.81
N ARG A 15 8.94 32.29 -14.78
CA ARG A 15 10.22 32.98 -14.57
C ARG A 15 10.16 34.04 -13.46
N SER A 16 9.05 34.75 -13.34
CA SER A 16 8.83 35.77 -12.30
C SER A 16 8.79 35.23 -10.87
N ASP A 17 8.47 33.94 -10.69
CA ASP A 17 8.22 33.34 -9.38
C ASP A 17 9.26 32.26 -9.00
N ARG A 18 10.23 31.98 -9.88
CA ARG A 18 11.21 30.90 -9.71
C ARG A 18 12.01 30.98 -8.40
N GLU A 19 12.48 32.16 -8.02
CA GLU A 19 13.25 32.35 -6.80
C GLU A 19 12.41 32.06 -5.55
N ARG A 20 11.15 32.45 -5.55
CA ARG A 20 10.22 32.16 -4.47
C ARG A 20 9.91 30.67 -4.38
N LEU A 21 9.64 30.03 -5.52
CA LEU A 21 9.45 28.58 -5.59
C LEU A 21 10.68 27.82 -5.10
N LEU A 22 11.86 28.22 -5.55
CA LEU A 22 13.14 27.65 -5.11
C LEU A 22 13.33 27.74 -3.60
N LYS A 23 12.97 28.88 -3.00
CA LYS A 23 13.01 29.07 -1.55
C LYS A 23 12.09 28.09 -0.82
N GLU A 24 10.86 27.91 -1.30
CA GLU A 24 9.91 26.97 -0.70
C GLU A 24 10.40 25.50 -0.85
N ILE A 25 10.91 25.10 -2.01
CA ILE A 25 11.44 23.75 -2.22
C ILE A 25 12.62 23.46 -1.27
N LYS A 26 13.52 24.42 -1.08
CA LYS A 26 14.68 24.29 -0.17
C LYS A 26 14.28 24.10 1.29
N ARG A 27 13.12 24.60 1.72
CA ARG A 27 12.61 24.40 3.09
C ARG A 27 12.32 22.93 3.39
N PHE A 28 12.01 22.10 2.37
CA PHE A 28 11.81 20.66 2.49
C PHE A 28 13.10 19.85 2.44
N ASP A 29 14.27 20.48 2.37
CA ASP A 29 15.56 19.80 2.14
C ASP A 29 15.51 18.86 0.91
N ALA A 30 14.75 19.25 -0.10
CA ALA A 30 14.58 18.45 -1.29
C ALA A 30 15.90 18.37 -2.10
N GLU A 31 16.20 17.18 -2.57
CA GLU A 31 17.35 16.90 -3.45
C GLU A 31 16.92 16.75 -4.91
N ARG A 32 15.62 16.48 -5.14
CA ARG A 32 15.07 16.22 -6.46
C ARG A 32 13.78 17.01 -6.69
N VAL A 33 13.60 17.48 -7.92
CA VAL A 33 12.36 18.10 -8.39
C VAL A 33 11.81 17.28 -9.55
N PHE A 34 10.54 16.86 -9.46
CA PHE A 34 9.82 16.30 -10.59
C PHE A 34 8.95 17.37 -11.25
N LEU A 35 9.23 17.64 -12.52
CA LEU A 35 8.44 18.54 -13.36
C LEU A 35 7.31 17.75 -14.01
N ALA A 36 6.10 17.93 -13.51
CA ALA A 36 4.92 17.26 -14.04
C ALA A 36 4.47 17.87 -15.36
N LEU A 37 4.38 17.05 -16.38
CA LEU A 37 3.95 17.43 -17.72
C LEU A 37 2.45 17.22 -17.92
N SER A 38 1.92 17.83 -18.96
CA SER A 38 0.54 17.62 -19.41
C SER A 38 0.39 16.20 -20.01
N ARG A 39 -0.87 15.77 -20.25
CA ARG A 39 -1.12 14.59 -21.08
C ARG A 39 -0.50 14.77 -22.45
N TYR A 40 -0.15 13.67 -23.11
CA TYR A 40 0.36 13.72 -24.48
C TYR A 40 -0.52 14.59 -25.39
N SER A 41 0.12 15.35 -26.26
CA SER A 41 -0.55 16.17 -27.26
C SER A 41 -0.07 15.81 -28.67
N VAL A 42 -1.02 15.57 -29.58
CA VAL A 42 -0.71 15.41 -31.02
C VAL A 42 -0.43 16.74 -31.69
N ASP A 43 -0.79 17.87 -31.07
CA ASP A 43 -0.47 19.22 -31.51
C ASP A 43 1.01 19.53 -31.31
N LYS A 44 1.76 19.54 -32.40
CA LYS A 44 3.22 19.75 -32.39
C LYS A 44 3.63 21.10 -31.82
N VAL A 45 2.80 22.14 -31.98
CA VAL A 45 3.12 23.48 -31.48
C VAL A 45 3.05 23.48 -29.94
N LYS A 46 1.96 22.98 -29.39
CA LYS A 46 1.79 22.88 -27.93
C LYS A 46 2.84 21.98 -27.30
N ARG A 47 3.17 20.86 -27.97
CA ARG A 47 4.23 19.95 -27.53
C ARG A 47 5.58 20.69 -27.43
N GLU A 48 5.97 21.40 -28.49
CA GLU A 48 7.26 22.11 -28.52
C GLU A 48 7.31 23.27 -27.51
N GLU A 49 6.21 23.96 -27.27
CA GLU A 49 6.10 24.98 -26.23
C GLU A 49 6.37 24.39 -24.84
N GLU A 50 5.71 23.27 -24.49
CA GLU A 50 5.91 22.59 -23.21
C GLU A 50 7.33 22.03 -23.05
N LEU A 51 7.91 21.49 -24.11
CA LEU A 51 9.29 20.97 -24.11
C LEU A 51 10.34 22.08 -23.96
N LYS A 52 10.11 23.27 -24.49
CA LYS A 52 10.97 24.44 -24.26
C LYS A 52 10.89 24.93 -22.82
N GLU A 53 9.69 24.95 -22.25
CA GLU A 53 9.52 25.25 -20.83
C GLU A 53 10.24 24.22 -19.95
N LEU A 54 10.12 22.93 -20.29
CA LEU A 54 10.82 21.84 -19.59
C LEU A 54 12.34 22.03 -19.61
N GLU A 55 12.92 22.31 -20.79
CA GLU A 55 14.35 22.54 -20.94
C GLU A 55 14.85 23.73 -20.09
N ASP A 56 14.10 24.83 -20.11
CA ASP A 56 14.42 26.04 -19.36
C ASP A 56 14.32 25.82 -17.83
N ASN A 57 13.30 25.05 -17.41
CA ASN A 57 13.13 24.67 -16.01
C ASN A 57 14.20 23.67 -15.54
N CYS A 58 14.58 22.70 -16.38
CA CYS A 58 15.68 21.79 -16.08
C CYS A 58 17.00 22.55 -15.86
N LYS A 59 17.35 23.48 -16.73
CA LYS A 59 18.54 24.32 -16.59
C LYS A 59 18.53 25.10 -15.27
N PHE A 60 17.37 25.70 -14.94
CA PHE A 60 17.21 26.46 -13.70
C PHE A 60 17.43 25.61 -12.46
N PHE A 61 16.72 24.49 -12.30
CA PHE A 61 16.86 23.66 -11.10
C PHE A 61 18.22 22.99 -10.98
N LYS A 62 18.82 22.55 -12.09
CA LYS A 62 20.18 21.98 -12.09
C LYS A 62 21.24 22.98 -11.67
N GLN A 63 21.15 24.24 -12.07
CA GLN A 63 22.05 25.32 -11.63
C GLN A 63 21.98 25.54 -10.11
N HIS A 64 20.89 25.12 -9.47
CA HIS A 64 20.71 25.20 -8.01
C HIS A 64 20.97 23.87 -7.28
N GLY A 65 21.53 22.87 -7.98
CA GLY A 65 21.99 21.61 -7.40
C GLY A 65 20.95 20.51 -7.28
N PHE A 66 19.76 20.65 -7.91
CA PHE A 66 18.74 19.61 -7.89
C PHE A 66 18.94 18.57 -9.00
N GLU A 67 18.67 17.31 -8.68
CA GLU A 67 18.34 16.28 -9.66
C GLU A 67 16.95 16.58 -10.24
N VAL A 68 16.79 16.52 -11.57
CA VAL A 68 15.53 16.93 -12.21
C VAL A 68 14.90 15.79 -12.98
N GLY A 69 13.67 15.40 -12.59
CA GLY A 69 12.87 14.42 -13.28
C GLY A 69 11.73 15.05 -14.07
N ALA A 70 11.33 14.43 -15.19
CA ALA A 70 10.02 14.63 -15.79
C ALA A 70 9.04 13.60 -15.22
N TRP A 71 7.80 14.01 -14.93
CA TRP A 71 6.72 13.15 -14.49
C TRP A 71 5.53 13.33 -15.41
N LEU A 72 5.00 12.24 -15.96
CA LEU A 72 3.98 12.33 -16.99
C LEU A 72 2.99 11.17 -16.98
N TRP A 73 1.81 11.42 -17.53
CA TRP A 73 0.84 10.38 -17.85
C TRP A 73 1.42 9.36 -18.81
N THR A 74 1.14 8.08 -18.60
CA THR A 74 1.67 6.99 -19.42
C THR A 74 0.87 6.81 -20.71
N PHE A 75 -0.46 6.82 -20.62
CA PHE A 75 -1.39 6.53 -21.73
C PHE A 75 -2.39 7.65 -21.99
N GLY A 76 -2.39 8.69 -21.17
CA GLY A 76 -3.33 9.80 -21.27
C GLY A 76 -3.02 10.75 -22.43
N ILE A 77 -3.96 10.96 -23.35
CA ILE A 77 -3.85 11.87 -24.50
C ILE A 77 -4.91 12.95 -24.42
N SER A 78 -4.50 14.20 -24.61
CA SER A 78 -5.44 15.32 -24.61
C SER A 78 -6.32 15.31 -25.88
N ASN A 79 -7.64 15.14 -25.71
CA ASN A 79 -8.61 15.11 -26.81
C ASN A 79 -8.23 14.06 -27.88
N ASN A 80 -8.08 12.81 -27.49
CA ASN A 80 -7.67 11.73 -28.37
C ASN A 80 -8.70 11.48 -29.49
N THR A 81 -8.33 11.81 -30.72
CA THR A 81 -9.07 11.49 -31.95
C THR A 81 -8.19 10.67 -32.92
N THR A 82 -6.97 10.37 -32.56
CA THR A 82 -5.95 9.78 -33.44
C THR A 82 -5.73 8.30 -33.15
N PHE A 83 -5.61 7.94 -31.87
CA PHE A 83 -5.23 6.59 -31.47
C PHE A 83 -6.42 5.81 -30.92
N THR A 84 -6.35 4.49 -31.02
CA THR A 84 -7.35 3.61 -30.44
C THR A 84 -7.31 3.70 -28.91
N ASN A 85 -8.44 4.06 -28.31
CA ASN A 85 -8.60 4.08 -26.86
C ASN A 85 -8.68 2.67 -26.27
N MET A 86 -8.27 2.53 -25.01
CA MET A 86 -8.55 1.32 -24.24
C MET A 86 -10.06 1.07 -24.15
N ARG A 87 -10.44 -0.20 -24.06
CA ARG A 87 -11.82 -0.63 -23.77
C ARG A 87 -11.85 -1.53 -22.56
N ASN A 88 -12.78 -1.28 -21.66
CA ASN A 88 -12.94 -2.18 -20.52
C ASN A 88 -13.56 -3.53 -20.96
N ILE A 89 -13.61 -4.47 -20.02
CA ILE A 89 -14.11 -5.83 -20.25
C ILE A 89 -15.57 -5.88 -20.72
N LYS A 90 -16.36 -4.83 -20.42
CA LYS A 90 -17.76 -4.67 -20.86
C LYS A 90 -17.89 -3.96 -22.24
N GLY A 91 -16.77 -3.66 -22.90
CA GLY A 91 -16.72 -2.98 -24.19
C GLY A 91 -16.85 -1.45 -24.14
N VAL A 92 -16.92 -0.87 -22.95
CA VAL A 92 -17.00 0.60 -22.80
C VAL A 92 -15.62 1.21 -23.06
N GLU A 93 -15.60 2.19 -23.95
CA GLU A 93 -14.38 2.95 -24.29
C GLU A 93 -13.94 3.83 -23.14
N ILE A 94 -12.62 3.81 -22.84
CA ILE A 94 -11.98 4.66 -21.84
C ILE A 94 -11.44 5.90 -22.56
N LYS A 95 -12.22 6.96 -22.56
CA LYS A 95 -11.94 8.18 -23.33
C LYS A 95 -10.58 8.79 -22.96
N ASP A 96 -9.85 9.24 -23.98
CA ASP A 96 -8.56 9.93 -23.85
C ASP A 96 -7.46 9.07 -23.21
N VAL A 97 -7.57 7.74 -23.27
CA VAL A 97 -6.56 6.78 -22.82
C VAL A 97 -6.22 5.83 -23.95
N ALA A 98 -5.07 6.04 -24.58
CA ALA A 98 -4.62 5.22 -25.71
C ALA A 98 -4.19 3.82 -25.29
N CYS A 99 -4.47 2.82 -26.13
CA CYS A 99 -4.11 1.43 -25.85
C CYS A 99 -2.71 1.11 -26.38
N PRO A 100 -1.77 0.69 -25.53
CA PRO A 100 -0.40 0.36 -25.95
C PRO A 100 -0.26 -0.97 -26.74
N ALA A 101 -1.36 -1.68 -27.02
CA ALA A 101 -1.35 -2.80 -27.95
C ALA A 101 -1.30 -2.38 -29.43
N HIS A 102 -1.43 -1.08 -29.72
CA HIS A 102 -1.41 -0.50 -31.05
C HIS A 102 -0.08 0.22 -31.31
N ASN A 103 0.61 -0.20 -32.37
CA ASN A 103 1.98 0.27 -32.69
C ASN A 103 2.05 1.77 -32.98
N ASP A 104 1.03 2.35 -33.60
CA ASP A 104 0.94 3.79 -33.92
C ASP A 104 1.07 4.65 -32.66
N PHE A 105 0.39 4.26 -31.57
CA PHE A 105 0.55 4.94 -30.28
C PHE A 105 1.92 4.68 -29.65
N VAL A 106 2.43 3.44 -29.71
CA VAL A 106 3.74 3.10 -29.15
C VAL A 106 4.86 3.91 -29.82
N GLU A 107 4.83 4.02 -31.16
CA GLU A 107 5.78 4.82 -31.93
C GLU A 107 5.70 6.31 -31.59
N PHE A 108 4.48 6.86 -31.49
CA PHE A 108 4.26 8.23 -31.06
C PHE A 108 4.80 8.49 -29.65
N ALA A 109 4.50 7.63 -28.69
CA ALA A 109 5.00 7.73 -27.33
C ALA A 109 6.54 7.66 -27.27
N ALA A 110 7.14 6.77 -28.05
CA ALA A 110 8.60 6.62 -28.13
C ALA A 110 9.28 7.90 -28.69
N GLU A 111 8.68 8.53 -29.72
CA GLU A 111 9.14 9.83 -30.24
C GLU A 111 9.02 10.91 -29.16
N TYR A 112 7.86 11.01 -28.50
CA TYR A 112 7.61 12.01 -27.47
C TYR A 112 8.58 11.89 -26.29
N LEU A 113 8.86 10.66 -25.83
CA LEU A 113 9.81 10.38 -24.74
C LEU A 113 11.25 10.67 -25.15
N SER A 114 11.61 10.46 -26.43
CA SER A 114 12.92 10.86 -26.99
C SER A 114 13.09 12.38 -26.95
N ASP A 115 12.05 13.12 -27.27
CA ASP A 115 12.08 14.59 -27.18
C ASP A 115 12.24 15.07 -25.73
N ILE A 116 11.51 14.50 -24.76
CA ILE A 116 11.68 14.79 -23.34
C ILE A 116 13.10 14.49 -22.90
N ALA A 117 13.65 13.33 -23.30
CA ALA A 117 15.01 12.91 -22.97
C ALA A 117 16.08 13.90 -23.48
N SER A 118 15.81 14.58 -24.60
CA SER A 118 16.72 15.58 -25.16
C SER A 118 16.73 16.92 -24.40
N ARG A 119 15.78 17.14 -23.46
CA ARG A 119 15.61 18.43 -22.76
C ARG A 119 16.37 18.55 -21.44
N GLY A 120 17.27 17.62 -21.16
CA GLY A 120 18.19 17.74 -20.03
C GLY A 120 17.64 17.20 -18.71
N VAL A 121 16.62 16.34 -18.72
CA VAL A 121 16.15 15.61 -17.53
C VAL A 121 17.15 14.54 -17.10
N ASP A 122 17.19 14.21 -15.80
CA ASP A 122 17.97 13.10 -15.25
C ASP A 122 17.13 11.82 -15.12
N LEU A 123 15.80 12.00 -14.91
CA LEU A 123 14.85 10.92 -14.76
C LEU A 123 13.57 11.17 -15.56
N ILE A 124 12.89 10.10 -15.90
CA ILE A 124 11.51 10.13 -16.40
C ILE A 124 10.69 9.17 -15.57
N MET A 125 9.61 9.65 -14.96
CA MET A 125 8.70 8.88 -14.13
C MET A 125 7.31 8.84 -14.79
N PHE A 126 6.84 7.63 -15.09
CA PHE A 126 5.46 7.41 -15.51
C PHE A 126 4.53 7.45 -14.30
N ASP A 127 3.36 8.08 -14.48
CA ASP A 127 2.36 8.19 -13.44
C ASP A 127 1.67 6.84 -13.17
N ASP A 128 0.81 6.81 -12.17
CA ASP A 128 0.08 5.62 -11.73
C ASP A 128 -0.98 5.14 -12.73
N ASP A 129 -1.14 5.83 -13.86
CA ASP A 129 -1.93 5.38 -15.01
C ASP A 129 -1.21 4.35 -15.91
N TYR A 130 0.00 3.89 -15.53
CA TYR A 130 0.65 2.73 -16.14
C TYR A 130 -0.03 1.44 -15.66
N ARG A 131 -1.32 1.34 -15.96
CA ARG A 131 -2.22 0.28 -15.51
C ARG A 131 -3.38 0.09 -16.47
N TYR A 132 -4.03 -1.06 -16.39
CA TYR A 132 -5.36 -1.30 -16.97
C TYR A 132 -6.47 -1.18 -15.92
N GLY A 133 -6.16 -1.42 -14.65
CA GLY A 133 -7.10 -1.31 -13.54
C GLY A 133 -7.41 0.13 -13.15
N PHE A 134 -8.61 0.35 -12.60
CA PHE A 134 -9.09 1.64 -12.07
C PHE A 134 -9.11 2.82 -13.07
N LEU A 135 -8.93 2.57 -14.38
CA LEU A 135 -9.13 3.59 -15.41
C LEU A 135 -10.60 3.75 -15.78
N SER A 136 -11.43 2.79 -15.44
CA SER A 136 -12.89 2.80 -15.54
C SER A 136 -13.49 1.97 -14.40
N ASP A 137 -14.83 1.89 -14.34
CA ASP A 137 -15.55 1.09 -13.36
C ASP A 137 -15.32 -0.43 -13.48
N ALA A 138 -14.80 -0.91 -14.62
CA ALA A 138 -14.54 -2.32 -14.87
C ALA A 138 -13.10 -2.54 -15.38
N PRO A 139 -12.55 -3.76 -15.25
CA PRO A 139 -11.23 -4.10 -15.76
C PRO A 139 -11.02 -3.79 -17.24
N ALA A 140 -9.80 -3.44 -17.62
CA ALA A 140 -9.35 -3.26 -19.00
C ALA A 140 -8.02 -4.06 -19.19
N CYS A 141 -7.53 -4.28 -20.42
CA CYS A 141 -8.13 -3.90 -21.68
C CYS A 141 -8.69 -5.11 -22.40
N LEU A 142 -9.85 -4.99 -23.03
CA LEU A 142 -10.41 -5.93 -24.01
C LEU A 142 -10.85 -5.15 -25.28
N CYS A 143 -9.96 -4.32 -25.84
CA CYS A 143 -10.11 -3.84 -27.21
C CYS A 143 -9.89 -5.00 -28.20
N GLU A 144 -10.22 -4.80 -29.46
CA GLU A 144 -10.15 -5.83 -30.49
C GLU A 144 -8.75 -6.48 -30.57
N ARG A 145 -7.69 -5.66 -30.47
CA ARG A 145 -6.31 -6.15 -30.48
C ARG A 145 -5.99 -7.04 -29.30
N HIS A 146 -6.44 -6.73 -28.09
CA HIS A 146 -6.28 -7.58 -26.92
C HIS A 146 -7.04 -8.90 -27.06
N ILE A 147 -8.25 -8.88 -27.61
CA ILE A 147 -9.03 -10.09 -27.89
C ILE A 147 -8.28 -11.00 -28.88
N GLU A 148 -7.69 -10.44 -29.94
CA GLU A 148 -6.87 -11.18 -30.90
C GLU A 148 -5.67 -11.85 -30.21
N ILE A 149 -4.94 -11.11 -29.34
CA ILE A 149 -3.79 -11.65 -28.60
C ILE A 149 -4.24 -12.79 -27.67
N ILE A 150 -5.33 -12.60 -26.91
CA ILE A 150 -5.87 -13.63 -26.02
C ILE A 150 -6.29 -14.87 -26.80
N ASN A 151 -6.97 -14.70 -27.91
CA ASN A 151 -7.37 -15.79 -28.78
C ASN A 151 -6.16 -16.55 -29.35
N GLY A 152 -5.11 -15.82 -29.71
CA GLY A 152 -3.84 -16.43 -30.11
C GLY A 152 -3.18 -17.26 -28.99
N ILE A 153 -3.27 -16.82 -27.73
CA ILE A 153 -2.74 -17.53 -26.57
C ILE A 153 -3.59 -18.78 -26.25
N THR A 154 -4.91 -18.66 -26.28
CA THR A 154 -5.82 -19.76 -25.94
C THR A 154 -6.01 -20.78 -27.06
N GLY A 155 -5.70 -20.42 -28.31
CA GLY A 155 -5.99 -21.20 -29.51
C GLY A 155 -7.49 -21.24 -29.85
N GLU A 156 -8.27 -20.29 -29.35
CA GLU A 156 -9.74 -20.22 -29.52
C GLU A 156 -10.16 -18.94 -30.23
N ASN A 157 -11.43 -18.86 -30.63
CA ASN A 157 -12.03 -17.66 -31.22
C ASN A 157 -13.14 -17.15 -30.29
N SER A 158 -12.75 -16.66 -29.11
CA SER A 158 -13.64 -16.15 -28.08
C SER A 158 -14.08 -14.71 -28.37
N THR A 159 -15.35 -14.41 -28.10
CA THR A 159 -15.88 -13.03 -28.13
C THR A 159 -15.57 -12.32 -26.81
N ARG A 160 -15.75 -10.99 -26.78
CA ARG A 160 -15.60 -10.19 -25.54
C ARG A 160 -16.52 -10.70 -24.42
N GLU A 161 -17.76 -11.02 -24.72
CA GLU A 161 -18.73 -11.51 -23.73
C GLU A 161 -18.34 -12.86 -23.16
N THR A 162 -17.73 -13.73 -23.97
CA THR A 162 -17.21 -15.01 -23.51
C THR A 162 -16.02 -14.81 -22.60
N LEU A 163 -15.09 -13.92 -22.98
CA LEU A 163 -13.93 -13.58 -22.16
C LEU A 163 -14.32 -12.92 -20.85
N GLU A 164 -15.24 -11.91 -20.87
CA GLU A 164 -15.75 -11.27 -19.66
C GLU A 164 -16.25 -12.29 -18.65
N ARG A 165 -17.11 -13.20 -19.11
CA ARG A 165 -17.68 -14.24 -18.26
C ARG A 165 -16.61 -15.13 -17.61
N HIS A 166 -15.62 -15.57 -18.39
CA HIS A 166 -14.59 -16.48 -17.87
C HIS A 166 -13.53 -15.79 -17.02
N ILE A 167 -13.15 -14.56 -17.33
CA ILE A 167 -12.17 -13.80 -16.57
C ILE A 167 -12.71 -13.41 -15.19
N MET A 168 -13.98 -12.98 -15.13
CA MET A 168 -14.60 -12.37 -13.95
C MET A 168 -15.41 -13.34 -13.10
N THR A 169 -15.33 -14.65 -13.31
CA THR A 169 -16.06 -15.66 -12.52
C THR A 169 -15.22 -16.86 -12.17
N GLY A 170 -15.55 -17.51 -11.07
CA GLY A 170 -14.96 -18.77 -10.64
C GLY A 170 -13.47 -18.68 -10.28
N GLY A 171 -12.84 -19.84 -10.16
CA GLY A 171 -11.43 -19.98 -9.87
C GLY A 171 -10.52 -19.71 -11.07
N LYS A 172 -9.22 -19.96 -10.88
CA LYS A 172 -8.20 -19.89 -11.93
C LYS A 172 -8.62 -20.68 -13.18
N ASN A 173 -8.43 -20.07 -14.35
CA ASN A 173 -8.76 -20.70 -15.63
C ASN A 173 -7.90 -20.12 -16.76
N LYS A 174 -7.83 -20.87 -17.90
CA LYS A 174 -6.99 -20.51 -19.04
C LYS A 174 -7.30 -19.13 -19.67
N TYR A 175 -8.53 -18.63 -19.58
CA TYR A 175 -8.89 -17.33 -20.16
C TYR A 175 -8.38 -16.19 -19.28
N ARG A 176 -8.45 -16.34 -17.94
CA ARG A 176 -7.86 -15.36 -17.00
C ARG A 176 -6.33 -15.36 -17.15
N ASP A 177 -5.71 -16.53 -17.22
CA ASP A 177 -4.26 -16.64 -17.44
C ASP A 177 -3.84 -15.99 -18.77
N ALA A 178 -4.60 -16.21 -19.85
CA ALA A 178 -4.35 -15.59 -21.14
C ALA A 178 -4.56 -14.08 -21.15
N TYR A 179 -5.60 -13.59 -20.44
CA TYR A 179 -5.85 -12.17 -20.26
C TYR A 179 -4.71 -11.46 -19.52
N LEU A 180 -4.28 -12.01 -18.39
CA LEU A 180 -3.15 -11.46 -17.62
C LEU A 180 -1.85 -11.50 -18.45
N LYS A 181 -1.61 -12.61 -19.16
CA LYS A 181 -0.44 -12.72 -20.04
C LYS A 181 -0.46 -11.69 -21.17
N ALA A 182 -1.58 -11.51 -21.85
CA ALA A 182 -1.73 -10.52 -22.92
C ALA A 182 -1.47 -9.10 -22.43
N ASN A 183 -2.08 -8.72 -21.32
CA ASN A 183 -1.90 -7.41 -20.69
C ASN A 183 -0.43 -7.18 -20.28
N GLY A 184 0.16 -8.16 -19.60
CA GLY A 184 1.54 -8.06 -19.15
C GLY A 184 2.55 -8.00 -20.31
N ASP A 185 2.36 -8.79 -21.37
CA ASP A 185 3.23 -8.77 -22.54
C ASP A 185 3.18 -7.42 -23.27
N VAL A 186 1.99 -6.83 -23.38
CA VAL A 186 1.80 -5.49 -23.99
C VAL A 186 2.53 -4.43 -23.16
N PHE A 187 2.39 -4.44 -21.84
CA PHE A 187 3.08 -3.48 -20.96
C PHE A 187 4.61 -3.64 -20.99
N ARG A 188 5.11 -4.87 -20.95
CA ARG A 188 6.55 -5.14 -21.08
C ARG A 188 7.10 -4.70 -22.43
N GLY A 189 6.36 -4.95 -23.51
CA GLY A 189 6.71 -4.51 -24.86
C GLY A 189 6.78 -2.99 -24.98
N PHE A 190 5.79 -2.28 -24.44
CA PHE A 190 5.78 -0.82 -24.36
C PHE A 190 7.00 -0.30 -23.59
N ALA A 191 7.25 -0.79 -22.37
CA ALA A 191 8.39 -0.40 -21.56
C ALA A 191 9.73 -0.59 -22.29
N ALA A 192 9.92 -1.75 -22.93
CA ALA A 192 11.14 -2.04 -23.70
C ALA A 192 11.33 -1.10 -24.90
N THR A 193 10.26 -0.79 -25.62
CA THR A 193 10.30 0.15 -26.77
C THR A 193 10.64 1.56 -26.32
N ILE A 194 10.03 2.04 -25.24
CA ILE A 194 10.34 3.35 -24.66
C ILE A 194 11.79 3.40 -24.19
N ARG A 195 12.27 2.37 -23.48
CA ARG A 195 13.67 2.34 -23.01
C ARG A 195 14.64 2.41 -24.20
N ALA A 196 14.41 1.61 -25.23
CA ALA A 196 15.24 1.61 -26.43
C ALA A 196 15.24 2.96 -27.19
N ALA A 197 14.12 3.69 -27.17
CA ALA A 197 14.04 5.02 -27.77
C ALA A 197 14.82 6.07 -26.98
N VAL A 198 14.68 6.07 -25.65
CA VAL A 198 15.42 6.98 -24.78
C VAL A 198 16.93 6.70 -24.80
N ASP A 199 17.36 5.43 -24.87
CA ASP A 199 18.76 5.05 -24.95
C ASP A 199 19.48 5.64 -26.17
N LYS A 200 18.79 5.80 -27.29
CA LYS A 200 19.34 6.43 -28.50
C LYS A 200 19.66 7.91 -28.30
N VAL A 201 18.96 8.56 -27.38
CA VAL A 201 19.15 9.99 -27.04
C VAL A 201 20.16 10.14 -25.91
N ASN A 202 19.91 9.47 -24.78
CA ASN A 202 20.79 9.50 -23.62
C ASN A 202 20.58 8.24 -22.74
N PRO A 203 21.48 7.26 -22.80
CA PRO A 203 21.35 6.00 -22.05
C PRO A 203 21.51 6.17 -20.53
N ASN A 204 21.92 7.34 -20.04
CA ASN A 204 22.07 7.59 -18.61
C ASN A 204 20.79 8.08 -17.94
N ILE A 205 19.74 8.42 -18.69
CA ILE A 205 18.46 8.84 -18.12
C ILE A 205 17.79 7.63 -17.47
N ARG A 206 17.44 7.78 -16.21
CA ARG A 206 16.70 6.76 -15.47
C ARG A 206 15.21 6.83 -15.80
N LEU A 207 14.60 5.70 -16.11
CA LEU A 207 13.14 5.58 -16.26
C LEU A 207 12.59 4.71 -15.16
N GLY A 208 11.41 5.08 -14.65
CA GLY A 208 10.67 4.30 -13.66
C GLY A 208 9.19 4.66 -13.69
N ALA A 209 8.41 4.03 -12.85
CA ALA A 209 6.96 4.22 -12.82
C ALA A 209 6.43 4.35 -11.39
N CYS A 210 5.27 5.00 -11.28
CA CYS A 210 4.45 4.94 -10.09
C CYS A 210 3.67 3.63 -10.09
N ALA A 211 3.70 2.90 -8.97
CA ALA A 211 2.83 1.75 -8.78
C ALA A 211 1.38 2.19 -8.60
N CYS A 212 0.47 1.30 -8.89
CA CYS A 212 -0.94 1.34 -8.50
C CYS A 212 -1.29 0.01 -7.83
N MET A 213 -2.39 -0.06 -7.11
CA MET A 213 -2.82 -1.32 -6.48
C MET A 213 -3.02 -2.45 -7.48
N THR A 214 -3.40 -2.16 -8.72
CA THR A 214 -3.55 -3.17 -9.79
C THR A 214 -2.23 -3.54 -10.46
N ALA A 215 -1.19 -2.70 -10.34
CA ALA A 215 0.11 -2.91 -10.98
C ALA A 215 0.97 -4.01 -10.31
N TRP A 216 0.40 -4.78 -9.40
CA TRP A 216 1.09 -5.89 -8.75
C TRP A 216 0.68 -7.26 -9.28
N ASP A 217 -0.51 -7.40 -9.86
CA ASP A 217 -1.02 -8.69 -10.33
C ASP A 217 -1.99 -8.54 -11.51
N ILE A 218 -3.04 -7.71 -11.36
CA ILE A 218 -4.18 -7.69 -12.29
C ILE A 218 -3.84 -7.17 -13.69
N ASP A 219 -2.77 -6.40 -13.81
CA ASP A 219 -2.27 -5.91 -15.09
C ASP A 219 -1.35 -6.94 -15.79
N GLY A 220 -1.22 -8.14 -15.24
CA GLY A 220 -0.44 -9.24 -15.82
C GLY A 220 1.08 -9.07 -15.74
N THR A 221 1.53 -8.08 -14.99
CA THR A 221 2.91 -7.79 -14.65
C THR A 221 2.97 -7.20 -13.24
N ASN A 222 4.15 -6.85 -12.76
CA ASN A 222 4.30 -6.15 -11.50
C ASN A 222 5.19 -4.92 -11.65
N ALA A 223 5.00 -3.95 -10.76
CA ALA A 223 5.70 -2.66 -10.81
C ALA A 223 7.22 -2.80 -10.73
N TYR A 224 7.73 -3.82 -10.02
CA TYR A 224 9.16 -4.10 -9.96
C TYR A 224 9.72 -4.56 -11.32
N GLU A 225 9.06 -5.53 -11.97
CA GLU A 225 9.46 -6.03 -13.30
C GLU A 225 9.45 -4.90 -14.34
N LEU A 226 8.40 -4.08 -14.36
CA LEU A 226 8.31 -2.93 -15.27
C LEU A 226 9.42 -1.92 -15.00
N SER A 227 9.69 -1.61 -13.72
CA SER A 227 10.76 -0.67 -13.36
C SER A 227 12.14 -1.17 -13.81
N LYS A 228 12.41 -2.47 -13.79
CA LYS A 228 13.66 -3.05 -14.33
C LYS A 228 13.76 -2.90 -15.84
N ILE A 229 12.68 -3.19 -16.57
CA ILE A 229 12.67 -3.04 -18.03
C ILE A 229 12.88 -1.56 -18.41
N LEU A 230 12.16 -0.65 -17.74
CA LEU A 230 12.31 0.79 -17.95
C LEU A 230 13.71 1.30 -17.61
N ALA A 231 14.34 0.77 -16.57
CA ALA A 231 15.69 1.17 -16.17
C ALA A 231 16.77 0.80 -17.20
N GLY A 232 16.60 -0.32 -17.90
CA GLY A 232 17.66 -0.83 -18.78
C GLY A 232 18.96 -1.06 -18.01
N ASN A 233 20.03 -0.34 -18.38
CA ASN A 233 21.33 -0.40 -17.71
C ASN A 233 21.50 0.62 -16.57
N THR A 234 20.47 1.43 -16.29
CA THR A 234 20.50 2.41 -15.19
C THR A 234 19.93 1.80 -13.90
N LYS A 235 20.11 2.50 -12.77
CA LYS A 235 19.49 2.05 -11.51
C LYS A 235 17.97 2.17 -11.59
N PRO A 236 17.21 1.08 -11.39
CA PRO A 236 15.75 1.12 -11.39
C PRO A 236 15.22 1.95 -10.23
N PHE A 237 14.03 2.51 -10.41
CA PHE A 237 13.27 3.15 -9.33
C PHE A 237 11.76 2.94 -9.51
N VAL A 238 11.04 2.94 -8.40
CA VAL A 238 9.58 2.86 -8.35
C VAL A 238 9.04 3.78 -7.26
N ARG A 239 7.94 4.48 -7.52
CA ARG A 239 7.14 5.15 -6.51
C ARG A 239 5.99 4.21 -6.12
N LEU A 240 5.91 3.85 -4.84
CA LEU A 240 4.83 3.02 -4.30
C LEU A 240 3.50 3.78 -4.29
N ILE A 241 2.41 3.10 -3.93
CA ILE A 241 1.11 3.73 -3.78
C ILE A 241 0.58 3.58 -2.34
N GLY A 242 0.09 4.67 -1.74
CA GLY A 242 -0.40 4.66 -0.36
C GLY A 242 -0.40 6.04 0.28
N ALA A 243 -1.07 7.00 -0.36
CA ALA A 243 -0.97 8.41 0.01
C ALA A 243 -1.72 8.80 1.28
N PRO A 244 -1.18 9.73 2.08
CA PRO A 244 -1.83 10.21 3.30
C PRO A 244 -3.21 10.86 3.06
N TYR A 245 -3.50 11.41 1.87
CA TYR A 245 -4.82 11.97 1.56
C TYR A 245 -5.93 10.90 1.55
N TRP A 246 -5.60 9.63 1.45
CA TRP A 246 -6.60 8.54 1.49
C TRP A 246 -7.27 8.47 2.87
N ALA A 247 -6.58 8.86 3.93
CA ALA A 247 -7.12 8.87 5.28
C ALA A 247 -8.17 9.97 5.53
N VAL A 248 -8.24 10.99 4.67
CA VAL A 248 -9.23 12.08 4.79
C VAL A 248 -10.44 11.91 3.87
N LYS A 249 -10.34 11.05 2.85
CA LYS A 249 -11.46 10.76 1.95
C LYS A 249 -12.30 9.62 2.49
N THR A 250 -13.51 9.94 2.94
CA THR A 250 -14.45 8.96 3.52
C THR A 250 -14.75 7.76 2.63
N ASN A 251 -14.66 7.93 1.31
CA ASN A 251 -14.95 6.86 0.34
C ASN A 251 -13.91 5.71 0.35
N TRP A 252 -12.72 5.95 0.86
CA TRP A 252 -11.64 4.96 0.88
C TRP A 252 -11.62 4.16 2.17
N GLY A 253 -12.28 4.64 3.24
CA GLY A 253 -12.42 3.95 4.53
C GLY A 253 -11.10 3.65 5.23
N ASN A 254 -10.01 4.30 4.82
CA ASN A 254 -8.68 4.06 5.34
C ASN A 254 -8.35 5.02 6.48
N CYS A 255 -7.59 4.55 7.45
CA CYS A 255 -6.91 5.40 8.41
C CYS A 255 -5.44 5.61 7.98
N LEU A 256 -4.75 6.56 8.59
CA LEU A 256 -3.39 6.93 8.14
C LEU A 256 -2.40 5.77 8.29
N GLN A 257 -2.53 4.95 9.33
CA GLN A 257 -1.71 3.75 9.50
C GLN A 257 -1.89 2.73 8.37
N ASP A 258 -3.08 2.62 7.76
CA ASP A 258 -3.29 1.73 6.62
C ASP A 258 -2.45 2.11 5.40
N THR A 259 -2.28 3.41 5.16
CA THR A 259 -1.47 3.90 4.03
C THR A 259 0.02 3.61 4.26
N ILE A 260 0.49 3.72 5.50
CA ILE A 260 1.85 3.33 5.88
C ILE A 260 2.05 1.81 5.73
N GLU A 261 1.09 1.02 6.22
CA GLU A 261 1.14 -0.45 6.12
C GLU A 261 1.10 -0.92 4.67
N LEU A 262 0.32 -0.28 3.81
CA LEU A 262 0.28 -0.58 2.39
C LEU A 262 1.66 -0.41 1.74
N GLU A 263 2.33 0.71 1.94
CA GLU A 263 3.67 0.92 1.39
C GLU A 263 4.72 -0.01 2.03
N ARG A 264 4.62 -0.31 3.31
CA ARG A 264 5.48 -1.31 3.96
C ARG A 264 5.33 -2.70 3.33
N MET A 265 4.11 -3.08 2.98
CA MET A 265 3.80 -4.32 2.27
C MET A 265 4.37 -4.31 0.85
N GLU A 266 4.07 -3.27 0.07
CA GLU A 266 4.52 -3.14 -1.32
C GLU A 266 6.05 -3.09 -1.43
N SER A 267 6.72 -2.45 -0.48
CA SER A 267 8.19 -2.38 -0.45
C SER A 267 8.84 -3.76 -0.43
N VAL A 268 8.21 -4.74 0.23
CA VAL A 268 8.71 -6.13 0.26
C VAL A 268 8.60 -6.79 -1.11
N TRP A 269 7.61 -6.42 -1.90
CA TRP A 269 7.46 -6.92 -3.27
C TRP A 269 8.45 -6.29 -4.26
N THR A 270 9.16 -5.22 -3.85
CA THR A 270 10.16 -4.51 -4.64
C THR A 270 11.60 -4.70 -4.16
N LYS A 271 11.81 -5.31 -2.99
CA LYS A 271 13.15 -5.50 -2.39
C LYS A 271 13.99 -6.54 -3.12
N TYR A 272 14.52 -6.12 -4.25
CA TYR A 272 15.61 -6.78 -4.92
C TYR A 272 16.73 -5.75 -5.07
N ASP A 273 17.84 -6.05 -4.54
CA ASP A 273 19.11 -5.44 -4.20
C ASP A 273 19.52 -4.05 -4.73
N ASP A 274 18.91 -3.50 -5.78
CA ASP A 274 19.40 -2.28 -6.43
C ASP A 274 18.33 -1.25 -6.85
N ILE A 275 17.06 -1.49 -6.53
CA ILE A 275 15.96 -0.56 -6.85
C ILE A 275 15.88 0.59 -5.84
N GLU A 276 15.66 1.80 -6.31
CA GLU A 276 15.26 2.94 -5.46
C GLU A 276 13.76 2.94 -5.26
N VAL A 277 13.31 2.83 -4.01
CA VAL A 277 11.90 2.81 -3.63
C VAL A 277 11.51 4.15 -3.04
N ILE A 278 10.50 4.79 -3.61
CA ILE A 278 10.02 6.13 -3.25
C ILE A 278 8.60 6.03 -2.71
N ALA A 279 8.35 6.58 -1.51
CA ALA A 279 7.03 6.65 -0.91
C ALA A 279 6.14 7.72 -1.57
N GLU A 280 4.82 7.54 -1.52
CA GLU A 280 3.84 8.49 -2.03
C GLU A 280 3.37 9.48 -0.96
N GLY A 281 4.05 10.60 -0.80
CA GLY A 281 3.63 11.67 0.11
C GLY A 281 2.62 12.64 -0.51
N ASP A 282 1.54 12.14 -1.11
CA ASP A 282 0.57 12.99 -1.81
C ASP A 282 -0.50 13.57 -0.88
N SER A 283 -0.80 14.85 -1.06
CA SER A 283 -1.80 15.63 -0.34
C SER A 283 -3.01 16.02 -1.21
N PHE A 284 -3.30 15.21 -2.25
CA PHE A 284 -4.36 15.46 -3.23
C PHE A 284 -5.69 15.98 -2.59
N PRO A 285 -6.42 16.90 -3.24
CA PRO A 285 -6.15 17.49 -4.55
C PRO A 285 -5.07 18.58 -4.52
N ARG A 286 -4.77 19.12 -3.36
CA ARG A 286 -3.73 20.13 -3.12
C ARG A 286 -3.41 20.21 -1.62
N PRO A 287 -2.22 20.67 -1.25
CA PRO A 287 -1.92 21.01 0.14
C PRO A 287 -3.00 21.90 0.75
N ARG A 288 -3.38 21.59 2.00
CA ARG A 288 -4.39 22.30 2.81
C ARG A 288 -5.82 22.35 2.26
N MET A 289 -6.13 21.66 1.18
CA MET A 289 -7.51 21.52 0.72
C MET A 289 -8.26 20.44 1.49
N ASN A 290 -7.70 19.23 1.54
CA ASN A 290 -8.29 18.09 2.22
C ASN A 290 -7.30 17.42 3.18
N CYS A 291 -6.05 17.26 2.79
CA CYS A 291 -5.04 16.60 3.58
C CYS A 291 -4.36 17.61 4.53
N PRO A 292 -4.43 17.45 5.85
CA PRO A 292 -3.68 18.27 6.78
C PRO A 292 -2.16 18.06 6.66
N ALA A 293 -1.35 19.09 6.92
CA ALA A 293 0.10 18.95 6.98
C ALA A 293 0.55 17.90 8.01
N SER A 294 -0.15 17.78 9.14
CA SER A 294 0.11 16.76 10.16
C SER A 294 -0.06 15.33 9.64
N TYR A 295 -0.94 15.09 8.66
CA TYR A 295 -1.08 13.76 8.05
C TYR A 295 0.13 13.43 7.17
N LEU A 296 0.55 14.39 6.32
CA LEU A 296 1.74 14.22 5.49
C LEU A 296 2.99 13.98 6.35
N GLU A 297 3.15 14.75 7.44
CA GLU A 297 4.28 14.59 8.35
C GLU A 297 4.21 13.28 9.15
N GLY A 298 3.05 12.91 9.66
CA GLY A 298 2.87 11.63 10.36
C GLY A 298 3.15 10.43 9.46
N PHE A 299 2.75 10.51 8.20
CA PHE A 299 3.08 9.53 7.18
C PHE A 299 4.60 9.47 6.92
N ASP A 300 5.27 10.60 6.65
CA ASP A 300 6.71 10.67 6.39
C ASP A 300 7.51 10.09 7.59
N LEU A 301 7.17 10.48 8.83
CA LEU A 301 7.79 9.93 10.04
C LEU A 301 7.60 8.40 10.15
N GLY A 302 6.39 7.91 9.83
CA GLY A 302 6.09 6.47 9.88
C GLY A 302 6.85 5.67 8.83
N ILE A 303 6.95 6.17 7.61
CA ILE A 303 7.72 5.56 6.52
C ILE A 303 9.22 5.58 6.83
N ARG A 304 9.77 6.70 7.31
CA ARG A 304 11.17 6.79 7.75
C ARG A 304 11.50 5.77 8.85
N ALA A 305 10.67 5.70 9.88
CA ALA A 305 10.88 4.76 10.99
C ALA A 305 10.84 3.32 10.50
N SER A 306 9.95 2.99 9.56
CA SER A 306 9.89 1.64 8.98
C SER A 306 11.18 1.28 8.23
N GLY A 307 11.83 2.25 7.59
CA GLY A 307 13.01 2.05 6.73
C GLY A 307 12.70 1.25 5.46
N CYS A 308 11.44 1.24 5.03
CA CYS A 308 10.98 0.45 3.89
C CYS A 308 11.22 1.14 2.54
N THR A 309 11.50 2.45 2.51
CA THR A 309 11.76 3.23 1.30
C THR A 309 13.07 3.99 1.39
N ASP A 310 13.62 4.37 0.22
CA ASP A 310 14.83 5.18 0.09
C ASP A 310 14.54 6.69 0.13
N GLY A 311 13.27 7.06 0.01
CA GLY A 311 12.85 8.45 0.02
C GLY A 311 11.35 8.62 -0.14
N ILE A 312 10.92 9.85 -0.33
CA ILE A 312 9.51 10.23 -0.49
C ILE A 312 9.34 11.24 -1.62
N LEU A 313 8.28 11.11 -2.40
CA LEU A 313 7.76 12.17 -3.26
C LEU A 313 6.78 13.00 -2.43
N LYS A 314 7.24 14.14 -1.90
CA LYS A 314 6.53 14.94 -0.88
C LYS A 314 5.80 16.12 -1.51
N TYR A 315 4.49 16.07 -1.52
CA TYR A 315 3.61 17.08 -2.11
C TYR A 315 3.33 18.21 -1.11
N GLY A 316 4.39 18.89 -0.67
CA GLY A 316 4.32 19.94 0.34
C GLY A 316 4.01 21.35 -0.20
N ILE A 317 4.02 21.54 -1.52
CA ILE A 317 3.71 22.82 -2.18
C ILE A 317 2.50 22.68 -3.08
N ASP A 318 1.82 23.79 -3.39
CA ASP A 318 0.71 23.77 -4.36
C ASP A 318 1.28 23.63 -5.78
N TYR A 319 1.54 22.40 -6.18
CA TYR A 319 2.14 22.05 -7.46
C TYR A 319 1.24 22.27 -8.67
N THR A 320 -0.07 22.42 -8.47
CA THR A 320 -1.06 22.49 -9.56
C THR A 320 -1.50 23.91 -9.94
N SER A 321 -1.32 24.92 -9.09
CA SER A 321 -1.82 26.27 -9.37
C SER A 321 -0.76 27.35 -9.21
N ASN A 322 -0.46 27.77 -8.00
CA ASN A 322 0.50 28.82 -7.71
C ASN A 322 1.58 28.29 -6.76
N ALA A 323 2.70 27.93 -7.35
CA ALA A 323 3.83 27.40 -6.59
C ALA A 323 4.40 28.39 -5.55
N ALA A 324 4.06 29.66 -5.68
CA ALA A 324 4.46 30.68 -4.71
C ALA A 324 3.46 30.80 -3.54
N TYR A 325 2.35 30.05 -3.57
CA TYR A 325 1.39 30.05 -2.46
C TYR A 325 1.95 29.28 -1.26
N GLU A 326 2.02 29.95 -0.13
CA GLU A 326 2.48 29.32 1.11
C GLU A 326 1.35 28.45 1.69
N THR A 327 1.60 27.17 1.85
CA THR A 327 0.61 26.19 2.33
C THR A 327 0.71 25.91 3.83
N GLY A 328 1.81 26.33 4.49
CA GLY A 328 2.14 26.00 5.87
C GLY A 328 2.78 24.61 6.05
N TYR A 329 2.84 23.78 5.03
CA TYR A 329 3.45 22.44 5.10
C TYR A 329 4.95 22.49 5.41
N ALA A 330 5.66 23.45 4.81
CA ALA A 330 7.07 23.66 5.07
C ALA A 330 7.37 23.94 6.54
N VAL A 331 6.49 24.66 7.23
CA VAL A 331 6.63 24.95 8.68
C VAL A 331 6.56 23.66 9.50
N PHE A 332 5.65 22.75 9.16
CA PHE A 332 5.55 21.44 9.83
C PHE A 332 6.79 20.59 9.55
N HIS A 333 7.25 20.56 8.30
CA HIS A 333 8.47 19.87 7.94
C HIS A 333 9.69 20.40 8.72
N GLU A 334 9.88 21.71 8.75
CA GLU A 334 10.98 22.37 9.49
C GLU A 334 10.94 22.03 10.98
N ARG A 335 9.77 22.00 11.59
CA ARG A 335 9.60 21.62 13.02
C ARG A 335 9.98 20.16 13.28
N ASN A 336 9.78 19.28 12.31
CA ASN A 336 10.02 17.85 12.45
C ASN A 336 11.46 17.43 12.10
N LYS A 337 12.33 18.33 11.61
CA LYS A 337 13.73 18.00 11.29
C LYS A 337 14.48 17.29 12.42
N PRO A 338 14.39 17.72 13.70
CA PRO A 338 15.02 16.99 14.80
C PRO A 338 14.47 15.57 14.99
N LEU A 339 13.17 15.35 14.68
CA LEU A 339 12.55 14.02 14.73
C LEU A 339 13.05 13.12 13.60
N TYR A 340 13.24 13.66 12.39
CA TYR A 340 13.82 12.90 11.29
C TYR A 340 15.22 12.40 11.62
N GLU A 341 16.07 13.26 12.18
CA GLU A 341 17.43 12.90 12.62
C GLU A 341 17.39 11.82 13.72
N ALA A 342 16.52 11.97 14.71
CA ALA A 342 16.37 10.99 15.80
C ALA A 342 15.89 9.63 15.27
N ILE A 343 14.91 9.62 14.36
CA ILE A 343 14.39 8.40 13.73
C ILE A 343 15.47 7.73 12.88
N ASP A 344 16.18 8.47 12.05
CA ASP A 344 17.25 7.91 11.22
C ASP A 344 18.36 7.29 12.09
N LYS A 345 18.69 7.90 13.22
CA LYS A 345 19.68 7.38 14.16
C LYS A 345 19.22 6.10 14.87
N VAL A 346 17.96 6.06 15.32
CA VAL A 346 17.49 5.01 16.24
C VAL A 346 16.83 3.84 15.51
N PHE A 347 16.08 4.10 14.43
CA PHE A 347 15.26 3.07 13.77
C PHE A 347 15.90 2.48 12.51
N ARG A 348 16.67 3.29 11.75
CA ARG A 348 17.06 2.93 10.38
C ARG A 348 17.84 1.63 10.26
N THR A 349 18.76 1.37 11.18
CA THR A 349 19.64 0.18 11.16
C THR A 349 19.02 -1.07 11.74
N LYS A 350 17.90 -0.93 12.44
CA LYS A 350 17.21 -2.04 13.11
C LYS A 350 16.19 -2.71 12.19
N LYS A 351 15.94 -4.00 12.43
CA LYS A 351 14.93 -4.80 11.73
C LYS A 351 13.57 -4.68 12.41
N SER A 352 12.50 -4.55 11.62
CA SER A 352 11.13 -4.56 12.13
C SER A 352 10.83 -5.87 12.86
N CYS A 353 10.09 -5.79 13.96
CA CYS A 353 9.62 -6.93 14.74
C CYS A 353 8.14 -6.75 15.12
N GLY A 354 7.39 -7.85 15.16
CA GLY A 354 5.94 -7.83 15.37
C GLY A 354 5.28 -9.10 14.83
N VAL A 355 4.00 -9.02 14.55
CA VAL A 355 3.23 -10.11 13.94
C VAL A 355 3.45 -10.11 12.43
N ARG A 356 3.76 -11.28 11.86
CA ARG A 356 3.96 -11.46 10.42
C ARG A 356 2.64 -11.40 9.67
N VAL A 357 2.46 -10.40 8.82
CA VAL A 357 1.31 -10.30 7.92
C VAL A 357 1.63 -11.04 6.63
N TYR A 358 0.83 -12.06 6.31
CA TYR A 358 0.90 -12.78 5.05
C TYR A 358 -0.01 -12.10 4.03
N GLU A 359 0.59 -11.34 3.14
CA GLU A 359 -0.09 -10.61 2.08
C GLU A 359 0.53 -11.04 0.74
N SER A 360 -0.28 -11.64 -0.14
CA SER A 360 0.17 -12.14 -1.44
C SER A 360 0.09 -11.03 -2.49
N MET A 361 1.11 -10.92 -3.32
CA MET A 361 1.04 -10.12 -4.53
C MET A 361 0.07 -10.72 -5.55
N LYS A 362 0.07 -12.05 -5.69
CA LYS A 362 -0.79 -12.79 -6.62
C LYS A 362 -2.18 -12.99 -6.04
N LYS A 363 -3.09 -12.08 -6.35
CA LYS A 363 -4.46 -12.12 -5.84
C LYS A 363 -5.47 -12.50 -6.93
N VAL A 364 -5.55 -11.72 -7.97
CA VAL A 364 -6.54 -11.93 -9.03
C VAL A 364 -6.23 -13.16 -9.88
N SER A 365 -4.96 -13.46 -10.09
CA SER A 365 -4.56 -14.65 -10.86
C SER A 365 -5.07 -15.95 -10.23
N ASP A 366 -4.99 -16.08 -8.92
CA ASP A 366 -5.18 -17.36 -8.22
C ASP A 366 -6.47 -17.46 -7.41
N MET A 367 -7.19 -16.34 -7.19
CA MET A 367 -8.38 -16.32 -6.36
C MET A 367 -9.63 -16.92 -7.01
N VAL A 368 -10.60 -17.26 -6.17
CA VAL A 368 -11.97 -17.51 -6.60
C VAL A 368 -12.72 -16.17 -6.65
N MET A 369 -13.11 -15.74 -7.86
CA MET A 369 -13.86 -14.50 -8.04
C MET A 369 -15.23 -14.59 -7.37
N PRO A 370 -15.67 -13.53 -6.69
CA PRO A 370 -17.05 -13.44 -6.21
C PRO A 370 -18.07 -13.64 -7.33
N THR A 371 -19.22 -14.17 -7.02
CA THR A 371 -20.26 -14.50 -8.01
C THR A 371 -20.83 -13.29 -8.77
N LYS A 372 -20.59 -12.08 -8.27
CA LYS A 372 -21.00 -10.82 -8.93
C LYS A 372 -19.92 -9.76 -8.74
N VAL A 373 -18.98 -9.68 -9.68
CA VAL A 373 -18.07 -8.55 -9.79
C VAL A 373 -18.61 -7.61 -10.87
N ASN A 374 -19.16 -6.47 -10.46
CA ASN A 374 -19.70 -5.46 -11.38
C ASN A 374 -18.76 -4.27 -11.53
N LYS A 375 -18.00 -3.95 -10.49
CA LYS A 375 -17.09 -2.79 -10.42
C LYS A 375 -15.81 -3.17 -9.69
N TRP A 376 -14.76 -2.39 -9.90
CA TRP A 376 -13.50 -2.54 -9.18
C TRP A 376 -13.65 -2.45 -7.65
N VAL A 377 -14.58 -1.64 -7.17
CA VAL A 377 -14.84 -1.51 -5.73
C VAL A 377 -15.23 -2.85 -5.09
N ASP A 378 -15.83 -3.76 -5.84
CA ASP A 378 -16.21 -5.09 -5.37
C ASP A 378 -14.99 -5.97 -5.08
N LEU A 379 -13.82 -5.63 -5.63
CA LEU A 379 -12.53 -6.31 -5.47
C LEU A 379 -11.53 -5.55 -4.59
N GLN A 380 -11.87 -4.35 -4.13
CA GLN A 380 -10.92 -3.47 -3.44
C GLN A 380 -10.28 -4.12 -2.20
N HIS A 381 -11.05 -4.92 -1.45
CA HIS A 381 -10.57 -5.65 -0.28
C HIS A 381 -9.49 -6.70 -0.61
N LEU A 382 -9.39 -7.13 -1.86
CA LEU A 382 -8.41 -8.12 -2.30
C LEU A 382 -7.03 -7.53 -2.53
N PHE A 383 -6.94 -6.24 -2.84
CA PHE A 383 -5.65 -5.59 -3.09
C PHE A 383 -4.86 -5.32 -1.82
N PHE A 384 -5.56 -5.14 -0.71
CA PHE A 384 -4.97 -4.97 0.61
C PHE A 384 -5.94 -5.54 1.64
N SER A 385 -5.60 -6.68 2.24
CA SER A 385 -6.45 -7.35 3.22
C SER A 385 -6.59 -6.54 4.51
N ARG A 386 -7.58 -6.88 5.31
CA ARG A 386 -7.78 -6.25 6.63
C ARG A 386 -6.88 -6.83 7.73
N ALA A 387 -5.98 -7.76 7.41
CA ALA A 387 -5.13 -8.41 8.40
C ALA A 387 -4.22 -7.43 9.14
N SER A 388 -3.49 -6.57 8.42
CA SER A 388 -2.66 -5.54 9.05
C SER A 388 -3.49 -4.52 9.83
N ARG A 389 -4.61 -4.05 9.26
CA ARG A 389 -5.54 -3.13 9.96
C ARG A 389 -6.02 -3.71 11.29
N SER A 390 -6.37 -4.98 11.32
CA SER A 390 -6.81 -5.68 12.53
C SER A 390 -5.77 -5.61 13.67
N LEU A 391 -4.49 -5.61 13.34
CA LEU A 391 -3.40 -5.47 14.30
C LEU A 391 -3.12 -4.00 14.66
N VAL A 392 -2.86 -3.15 13.64
CA VAL A 392 -2.37 -1.78 13.89
C VAL A 392 -3.42 -0.88 14.51
N THR A 393 -4.71 -1.12 14.27
CA THR A 393 -5.80 -0.43 14.97
C THR A 393 -5.98 -0.90 16.42
N ASN A 394 -5.28 -1.94 16.85
CA ASN A 394 -5.19 -2.41 18.22
C ASN A 394 -3.77 -2.24 18.80
N SER A 395 -2.98 -1.34 18.22
CA SER A 395 -1.64 -0.96 18.68
C SER A 395 -0.66 -2.14 18.76
N ILE A 396 -0.77 -3.08 17.83
CA ILE A 396 0.10 -4.25 17.70
C ILE A 396 0.98 -4.07 16.45
N PRO A 397 2.33 -4.13 16.59
CA PRO A 397 3.24 -3.93 15.48
C PRO A 397 3.25 -5.11 14.52
N THR A 398 3.48 -4.80 13.25
CA THR A 398 3.48 -5.72 12.11
C THR A 398 4.85 -5.88 11.49
N VAL A 399 5.08 -7.00 10.81
CA VAL A 399 6.20 -7.21 9.90
C VAL A 399 5.72 -7.88 8.60
N TYR A 400 6.44 -7.64 7.50
CA TYR A 400 6.12 -8.22 6.19
C TYR A 400 7.23 -9.14 5.67
N GLU A 401 8.30 -9.33 6.45
CA GLU A 401 9.44 -10.24 6.16
C GLU A 401 9.79 -11.06 7.40
N GLY A 402 10.44 -12.19 7.21
CA GLY A 402 10.80 -13.10 8.29
C GLY A 402 9.57 -13.78 8.92
N ASP A 403 9.76 -14.42 10.05
CA ASP A 403 8.70 -15.24 10.70
C ASP A 403 7.80 -14.43 11.64
N GLY A 404 8.25 -13.28 12.12
CA GLY A 404 7.56 -12.53 13.18
C GLY A 404 7.50 -13.29 14.50
N VAL A 405 6.66 -12.81 15.43
CA VAL A 405 6.35 -13.56 16.67
C VAL A 405 5.35 -14.68 16.39
N CYS A 406 4.34 -14.43 15.58
CA CYS A 406 3.43 -15.39 14.94
C CYS A 406 2.97 -14.82 13.61
N GLY A 407 2.12 -15.54 12.88
CA GLY A 407 1.54 -15.08 11.61
C GLY A 407 0.10 -14.59 11.75
N ILE A 408 -0.33 -13.75 10.79
CA ILE A 408 -1.72 -13.44 10.52
C ILE A 408 -1.97 -13.53 9.01
N VAL A 409 -3.07 -14.17 8.64
CA VAL A 409 -3.53 -14.27 7.24
C VAL A 409 -5.03 -14.13 7.18
N PHE A 410 -5.52 -13.29 6.31
CA PHE A 410 -6.95 -13.12 6.05
C PHE A 410 -7.27 -13.42 4.59
N ASP A 411 -8.47 -14.00 4.38
CA ASP A 411 -9.06 -14.17 3.08
C ASP A 411 -8.18 -14.96 2.08
N GLU A 412 -8.29 -14.65 0.81
CA GLU A 412 -7.59 -15.30 -0.31
C GLU A 412 -6.06 -15.34 -0.18
N ASN A 413 -5.46 -14.51 0.69
CA ASN A 413 -4.03 -14.58 0.98
C ASN A 413 -3.59 -15.96 1.53
N ALA A 414 -4.50 -16.67 2.19
CA ALA A 414 -4.27 -18.03 2.66
C ALA A 414 -3.99 -19.03 1.52
N ARG A 415 -4.42 -18.72 0.29
CA ARG A 415 -4.22 -19.59 -0.89
C ARG A 415 -2.74 -19.67 -1.30
N ASN A 416 -2.03 -18.56 -1.20
CA ASN A 416 -0.62 -18.45 -1.59
C ASN A 416 0.37 -18.42 -0.42
N MET A 417 -0.12 -18.43 0.83
CA MET A 417 0.74 -18.50 2.01
C MET A 417 1.54 -19.81 2.04
N PRO A 418 2.85 -19.80 2.36
CA PRO A 418 3.61 -21.02 2.56
C PRO A 418 3.04 -21.86 3.71
N LEU A 419 2.75 -23.15 3.50
CA LEU A 419 2.20 -24.02 4.55
C LEU A 419 3.16 -24.18 5.75
N SER A 420 4.46 -24.02 5.56
CA SER A 420 5.44 -24.01 6.65
C SER A 420 5.17 -22.89 7.69
N ALA A 421 4.48 -21.83 7.29
CA ALA A 421 4.14 -20.71 8.18
C ALA A 421 3.21 -21.10 9.33
N VAL A 422 2.41 -22.16 9.20
CA VAL A 422 1.49 -22.62 10.25
C VAL A 422 2.23 -23.06 11.53
N LYS A 423 3.49 -23.48 11.39
CA LYS A 423 4.32 -23.94 12.53
C LYS A 423 4.65 -22.83 13.54
N ASN A 424 4.58 -21.55 13.10
CA ASN A 424 4.89 -20.40 13.96
C ASN A 424 3.65 -19.86 14.70
N GLY A 425 2.51 -20.55 14.60
CA GLY A 425 1.22 -20.08 15.09
C GLY A 425 0.58 -19.05 14.17
N LEU A 426 -0.73 -19.12 13.98
CA LEU A 426 -1.41 -18.34 12.96
C LEU A 426 -2.75 -17.78 13.45
N ILE A 427 -2.95 -16.48 13.20
CA ILE A 427 -4.23 -15.79 13.34
C ILE A 427 -4.89 -15.77 11.96
N MET A 428 -6.18 -16.05 11.88
CA MET A 428 -6.91 -16.06 10.61
C MET A 428 -8.37 -15.66 10.76
N ASP A 429 -8.96 -15.13 9.68
CA ASP A 429 -10.40 -15.00 9.55
C ASP A 429 -11.01 -16.32 9.05
N ILE A 430 -12.35 -16.38 8.99
CA ILE A 430 -13.04 -17.62 8.63
C ILE A 430 -12.77 -18.02 7.17
N ALA A 431 -12.61 -17.07 6.26
CA ALA A 431 -12.33 -17.37 4.86
C ALA A 431 -10.92 -17.99 4.69
N ALA A 432 -9.93 -17.46 5.40
CA ALA A 432 -8.60 -18.06 5.44
C ALA A 432 -8.61 -19.45 6.08
N ALA A 433 -9.42 -19.66 7.13
CA ALA A 433 -9.58 -20.98 7.78
C ALA A 433 -10.18 -22.01 6.81
N GLU A 434 -11.19 -21.64 6.03
CA GLU A 434 -11.77 -22.50 4.98
C GLU A 434 -10.72 -22.89 3.94
N ILE A 435 -10.00 -21.91 3.39
CA ILE A 435 -8.95 -22.13 2.39
C ILE A 435 -7.83 -23.03 2.93
N LEU A 436 -7.40 -22.85 4.18
CA LEU A 436 -6.38 -23.71 4.77
C LEU A 436 -6.90 -25.14 4.99
N THR A 437 -8.18 -25.30 5.37
CA THR A 437 -8.82 -26.61 5.46
C THR A 437 -8.86 -27.31 4.09
N GLU A 438 -9.22 -26.60 3.02
CA GLU A 438 -9.14 -27.11 1.64
C GLU A 438 -7.71 -27.52 1.24
N ARG A 439 -6.69 -26.83 1.77
CA ARG A 439 -5.27 -27.12 1.57
C ARG A 439 -4.73 -28.24 2.48
N GLY A 440 -5.60 -28.91 3.24
CA GLY A 440 -5.28 -30.04 4.10
C GLY A 440 -4.73 -29.69 5.48
N VAL A 441 -4.89 -28.45 5.94
CA VAL A 441 -4.49 -28.02 7.30
C VAL A 441 -5.69 -28.13 8.23
N ASP A 442 -5.58 -28.93 9.27
CA ASP A 442 -6.59 -29.02 10.32
C ASP A 442 -6.49 -27.76 11.24
N VAL A 443 -7.48 -26.88 11.11
CA VAL A 443 -7.60 -25.63 11.88
C VAL A 443 -8.74 -25.67 12.91
N GLY A 444 -9.33 -26.87 13.17
CA GLY A 444 -10.43 -27.08 14.08
C GLY A 444 -11.81 -26.71 13.53
N LEU A 445 -11.91 -26.30 12.26
CA LEU A 445 -13.14 -25.99 11.56
C LEU A 445 -13.69 -27.25 10.89
N GLU A 446 -14.96 -27.58 11.13
CA GLU A 446 -15.63 -28.75 10.50
C GLU A 446 -16.58 -28.33 9.38
N LYS A 447 -17.33 -27.23 9.59
CA LYS A 447 -18.32 -26.77 8.62
C LYS A 447 -18.56 -25.28 8.73
N ILE A 448 -18.79 -24.64 7.57
CA ILE A 448 -19.33 -23.28 7.46
C ILE A 448 -20.77 -23.40 6.94
N GLY A 449 -21.72 -22.83 7.66
CA GLY A 449 -23.12 -22.76 7.31
C GLY A 449 -23.54 -21.40 6.79
N ASP A 450 -24.73 -20.96 7.18
CA ASP A 450 -25.33 -19.72 6.68
C ASP A 450 -24.60 -18.46 7.14
N VAL A 451 -24.62 -17.43 6.28
CA VAL A 451 -24.15 -16.08 6.60
C VAL A 451 -25.08 -15.40 7.59
N ILE A 452 -24.51 -14.75 8.59
CA ILE A 452 -25.21 -13.97 9.61
C ILE A 452 -24.82 -12.50 9.46
N THR A 453 -25.77 -11.68 9.02
CA THR A 453 -25.55 -10.25 8.71
C THR A 453 -26.31 -9.30 9.63
N GLN A 454 -27.17 -9.82 10.52
CA GLN A 454 -27.97 -8.99 11.42
C GLN A 454 -27.25 -8.74 12.73
N GLY A 455 -27.52 -7.56 13.31
CA GLY A 455 -26.86 -7.05 14.49
C GLY A 455 -26.80 -8.04 15.63
N PHE A 456 -25.60 -8.44 15.95
CA PHE A 456 -25.23 -9.23 17.11
C PHE A 456 -24.10 -8.54 17.83
N LEU A 457 -23.87 -8.91 19.08
CA LEU A 457 -22.70 -8.49 19.84
C LEU A 457 -21.83 -9.71 20.08
N GLU A 458 -20.55 -9.59 19.81
CA GLU A 458 -19.58 -10.59 20.19
C GLU A 458 -19.29 -10.47 21.69
N HIS A 459 -19.51 -11.51 22.43
CA HIS A 459 -19.25 -11.59 23.87
C HIS A 459 -17.88 -12.22 24.11
N TYR A 460 -16.95 -11.43 24.63
CA TYR A 460 -15.61 -11.90 25.02
C TYR A 460 -15.67 -12.55 26.40
N LEU A 461 -15.46 -13.87 26.44
CA LEU A 461 -15.75 -14.68 27.63
C LEU A 461 -14.81 -14.43 28.81
N ASN A 462 -13.61 -13.91 28.56
CA ASN A 462 -12.56 -13.82 29.57
C ASN A 462 -12.84 -12.76 30.65
N ASP A 463 -13.47 -11.65 30.27
CA ASP A 463 -13.77 -10.52 31.16
C ASP A 463 -15.20 -9.97 30.97
N ASN A 464 -16.06 -10.73 30.35
CA ASN A 464 -17.46 -10.38 30.11
C ASN A 464 -17.65 -9.08 29.31
N ASN A 465 -16.72 -8.75 28.41
CA ASN A 465 -16.83 -7.60 27.52
C ASN A 465 -17.55 -7.95 26.21
N TYR A 466 -18.12 -6.91 25.59
CA TYR A 466 -18.81 -7.02 24.31
C TYR A 466 -18.11 -6.24 23.23
N ILE A 467 -17.93 -6.85 22.06
CA ILE A 467 -17.37 -6.24 20.86
C ILE A 467 -18.52 -5.93 19.91
N SER A 468 -18.63 -4.68 19.45
CA SER A 468 -19.67 -4.29 18.51
C SER A 468 -19.45 -4.96 17.15
N ALA A 469 -20.47 -5.66 16.69
CA ALA A 469 -20.50 -6.27 15.36
C ALA A 469 -21.33 -5.44 14.36
N GLN A 470 -21.53 -4.16 14.61
CA GLN A 470 -22.29 -3.30 13.71
C GLN A 470 -21.69 -3.30 12.31
N GLY A 471 -22.47 -3.72 11.32
CA GLY A 471 -22.03 -3.89 9.93
C GLY A 471 -21.12 -5.08 9.69
N GLY A 472 -20.87 -5.91 10.71
CA GLY A 472 -20.07 -7.13 10.59
C GLY A 472 -20.85 -8.30 9.99
N VAL A 473 -20.08 -9.28 9.48
CA VAL A 473 -20.59 -10.54 8.95
C VAL A 473 -19.88 -11.70 9.62
N ALA A 474 -20.66 -12.63 10.13
CA ALA A 474 -20.20 -13.90 10.68
C ALA A 474 -20.90 -15.08 9.99
N TYR A 475 -20.55 -16.30 10.37
CA TYR A 475 -21.14 -17.51 9.82
C TYR A 475 -21.60 -18.44 10.94
N ASP A 476 -22.66 -19.20 10.67
CA ASP A 476 -22.99 -20.35 11.45
C ASP A 476 -21.94 -21.44 11.22
N ILE A 477 -21.03 -21.64 12.19
CA ILE A 477 -19.94 -22.59 12.06
C ILE A 477 -20.06 -23.76 13.01
N THR A 478 -19.60 -24.93 12.56
CA THR A 478 -19.34 -26.08 13.40
C THR A 478 -17.85 -26.26 13.56
N VAL A 479 -17.40 -26.42 14.80
CA VAL A 479 -15.99 -26.60 15.16
C VAL A 479 -15.84 -27.90 15.96
N LYS A 480 -14.63 -28.45 16.00
CA LYS A 480 -14.32 -29.66 16.78
C LYS A 480 -14.54 -29.45 18.28
N ASP A 481 -14.92 -30.48 18.99
CA ASP A 481 -15.14 -30.46 20.44
C ASP A 481 -13.87 -30.07 21.24
N THR A 482 -12.70 -30.24 20.63
CA THR A 482 -11.42 -29.95 21.27
C THR A 482 -10.97 -28.48 21.15
N VAL A 483 -11.73 -27.64 20.43
CA VAL A 483 -11.43 -26.20 20.35
C VAL A 483 -11.75 -25.49 21.66
N LYS A 484 -11.00 -24.45 21.98
CA LYS A 484 -11.34 -23.55 23.09
C LYS A 484 -11.99 -22.28 22.55
N ILE A 485 -13.28 -22.12 22.83
CA ILE A 485 -14.02 -20.89 22.48
C ILE A 485 -13.49 -19.74 23.36
N LEU A 486 -13.22 -18.59 22.73
CA LEU A 486 -12.74 -17.36 23.38
C LEU A 486 -13.81 -16.28 23.41
N SER A 487 -14.65 -16.25 22.40
CA SER A 487 -15.82 -15.38 22.32
C SER A 487 -16.95 -16.06 21.56
N ASP A 488 -18.17 -15.69 21.88
CA ASP A 488 -19.39 -16.17 21.24
C ASP A 488 -20.33 -15.00 20.92
N ALA A 489 -21.42 -15.27 20.21
CA ALA A 489 -22.51 -14.33 20.01
C ALA A 489 -23.84 -15.01 20.01
N ASP A 490 -24.85 -14.35 20.57
CA ASP A 490 -26.24 -14.76 20.45
C ASP A 490 -26.83 -14.21 19.14
N THR A 491 -27.34 -15.11 18.31
CA THR A 491 -27.82 -14.78 16.96
C THR A 491 -29.19 -15.42 16.70
N SER A 492 -29.79 -15.11 15.56
CA SER A 492 -31.03 -15.79 15.10
C SER A 492 -30.86 -17.30 14.86
N LYS A 493 -29.62 -17.78 14.76
CA LYS A 493 -29.25 -19.20 14.63
C LYS A 493 -28.90 -19.86 15.98
N GLY A 494 -29.03 -19.12 17.07
CA GLY A 494 -28.57 -19.53 18.39
C GLY A 494 -27.18 -18.95 18.74
N LYS A 495 -26.54 -19.56 19.71
CA LYS A 495 -25.19 -19.16 20.16
C LYS A 495 -24.12 -19.73 19.21
N ILE A 496 -23.30 -18.86 18.62
CA ILE A 496 -22.24 -19.25 17.69
C ILE A 496 -20.85 -18.87 18.22
N PRO A 497 -19.79 -19.65 17.94
CA PRO A 497 -18.42 -19.25 18.20
C PRO A 497 -18.02 -18.05 17.34
N MET A 498 -17.45 -17.00 17.96
CA MET A 498 -16.92 -15.82 17.25
C MET A 498 -15.40 -15.80 17.18
N ALA A 499 -14.73 -16.32 18.21
CA ALA A 499 -13.31 -16.59 18.17
C ALA A 499 -13.00 -17.87 18.94
N TYR A 500 -12.06 -18.65 18.40
CA TYR A 500 -11.59 -19.86 19.08
C TYR A 500 -10.08 -20.05 18.86
N ARG A 501 -9.46 -20.79 19.78
CA ARG A 501 -8.09 -21.29 19.61
C ARG A 501 -8.08 -22.80 19.52
N TYR A 502 -7.16 -23.33 18.74
CA TYR A 502 -7.03 -24.74 18.46
C TYR A 502 -5.57 -25.15 18.28
N GLU A 503 -5.21 -26.30 18.83
CA GLU A 503 -3.92 -26.97 18.58
C GLU A 503 -4.22 -28.31 17.91
N ASN A 504 -3.69 -28.52 16.71
CA ASN A 504 -3.91 -29.74 15.94
C ASN A 504 -2.94 -30.87 16.37
N SER A 505 -3.13 -32.07 15.79
CA SER A 505 -2.29 -33.24 16.07
C SER A 505 -0.80 -33.05 15.76
N ASP A 506 -0.47 -32.11 14.87
CA ASP A 506 0.92 -31.77 14.50
C ASP A 506 1.54 -30.73 15.43
N GLY A 507 0.81 -30.28 16.46
CA GLY A 507 1.23 -29.24 17.39
C GLY A 507 1.16 -27.80 16.83
N ASN A 508 0.53 -27.60 15.67
CA ASN A 508 0.31 -26.27 15.11
C ASN A 508 -0.85 -25.60 15.84
N ARG A 509 -0.68 -24.29 16.16
CA ARG A 509 -1.65 -23.51 16.93
C ARG A 509 -2.30 -22.43 16.11
N PHE A 510 -3.60 -22.26 16.29
CA PHE A 510 -4.44 -21.36 15.52
C PHE A 510 -5.34 -20.50 16.40
N LEU A 511 -5.47 -19.23 16.06
CA LEU A 511 -6.53 -18.34 16.53
C LEU A 511 -7.41 -18.02 15.32
N VAL A 512 -8.64 -18.50 15.34
CA VAL A 512 -9.62 -18.30 14.26
C VAL A 512 -10.67 -17.31 14.70
N LEU A 513 -10.93 -16.31 13.86
CA LEU A 513 -11.98 -15.32 14.02
C LEU A 513 -13.11 -15.62 13.03
N ASN A 514 -14.30 -15.86 13.55
CA ASN A 514 -15.50 -16.05 12.73
C ASN A 514 -16.04 -14.70 12.25
N ILE A 515 -15.21 -14.00 11.47
CA ILE A 515 -15.55 -12.75 10.81
C ILE A 515 -15.26 -12.88 9.32
N ASN A 516 -16.04 -12.17 8.50
CA ASN A 516 -15.67 -11.97 7.11
C ASN A 516 -14.94 -10.63 6.98
N ALA A 517 -13.63 -10.68 6.85
CA ALA A 517 -12.81 -9.49 6.76
C ALA A 517 -13.10 -8.61 5.53
N ARG A 518 -13.78 -9.14 4.51
CA ARG A 518 -14.28 -8.38 3.36
C ARG A 518 -15.43 -7.45 3.74
N CYS A 519 -16.27 -7.88 4.68
CA CYS A 519 -17.49 -7.21 5.10
C CYS A 519 -17.30 -6.68 6.53
N GLU A 520 -16.21 -5.97 6.80
CA GLU A 520 -15.89 -5.50 8.13
C GLU A 520 -16.94 -4.54 8.69
N GLY A 521 -17.42 -4.83 9.88
CA GLY A 521 -17.89 -3.81 10.81
C GLY A 521 -16.68 -3.26 11.55
N SER A 522 -16.49 -1.94 11.58
CA SER A 522 -15.33 -1.32 12.22
C SER A 522 -15.11 -1.76 13.66
N GLY A 523 -16.19 -2.06 14.39
CA GLY A 523 -16.15 -2.53 15.77
C GLY A 523 -15.61 -3.96 15.95
N MET A 524 -15.72 -4.82 14.94
CA MET A 524 -15.23 -6.20 15.05
C MET A 524 -13.69 -6.31 15.00
N LEU A 525 -13.04 -5.41 14.29
CA LEU A 525 -11.58 -5.40 14.17
C LEU A 525 -10.92 -4.42 15.13
N LYS A 526 -11.54 -3.27 15.42
CA LYS A 526 -11.01 -2.21 16.25
C LYS A 526 -11.77 -2.10 17.56
N HIS A 527 -11.27 -2.76 18.60
CA HIS A 527 -11.85 -2.71 19.94
C HIS A 527 -10.83 -3.14 20.99
N TYR A 528 -10.86 -2.54 22.20
CA TYR A 528 -9.90 -2.90 23.25
C TYR A 528 -9.96 -4.39 23.63
N ALA A 529 -11.14 -4.99 23.65
CA ALA A 529 -11.30 -6.43 23.93
C ALA A 529 -10.67 -7.29 22.81
N ARG A 530 -10.73 -6.86 21.55
CA ARG A 530 -10.05 -7.52 20.43
C ARG A 530 -8.52 -7.40 20.57
N GLY A 531 -8.02 -6.23 20.88
CA GLY A 531 -6.58 -6.02 21.14
C GLY A 531 -6.08 -6.91 22.28
N ARG A 532 -6.86 -7.03 23.37
CA ARG A 532 -6.55 -7.93 24.47
C ARG A 532 -6.59 -9.40 24.04
N GLN A 533 -7.60 -9.83 23.29
CA GLN A 533 -7.71 -11.18 22.77
C GLN A 533 -6.47 -11.56 21.94
N TYR A 534 -5.97 -10.65 21.10
CA TYR A 534 -4.72 -10.85 20.36
C TYR A 534 -3.53 -10.97 21.31
N ALA A 535 -3.30 -10.01 22.18
CA ALA A 535 -2.14 -9.99 23.07
C ALA A 535 -2.06 -11.26 23.94
N GLU A 536 -3.18 -11.72 24.51
CA GLU A 536 -3.24 -12.93 25.35
C GLU A 536 -3.01 -14.22 24.54
N ASN A 537 -3.37 -14.26 23.26
CA ASN A 537 -3.26 -15.48 22.46
C ASN A 537 -2.00 -15.55 21.61
N ILE A 538 -1.32 -14.43 21.32
CA ILE A 538 -0.07 -14.44 20.53
C ILE A 538 1.04 -15.23 21.23
N GLU A 539 1.21 -15.06 22.55
CA GLU A 539 2.18 -15.84 23.30
C GLU A 539 1.82 -17.33 23.31
N TRP A 540 0.53 -17.67 23.45
CA TRP A 540 0.09 -19.05 23.35
C TRP A 540 0.35 -19.66 21.96
N LEU A 541 0.13 -18.89 20.88
CA LEU A 541 0.32 -19.35 19.50
C LEU A 541 1.78 -19.78 19.23
N SER A 542 2.75 -19.02 19.70
CA SER A 542 4.15 -19.17 19.27
C SER A 542 5.14 -19.40 20.40
N GLY A 543 4.73 -19.27 21.66
CA GLY A 543 5.63 -19.24 22.82
C GLY A 543 6.48 -17.96 22.91
N LYS A 544 6.18 -16.92 22.10
CA LYS A 544 6.92 -15.65 22.08
C LYS A 544 5.98 -14.51 22.47
N LYS A 545 6.47 -13.57 23.28
CA LYS A 545 5.75 -12.34 23.60
C LYS A 545 5.83 -11.34 22.46
N LEU A 546 4.82 -10.46 22.37
CA LEU A 546 4.88 -9.28 21.49
C LEU A 546 6.06 -8.39 21.89
N PRO A 547 6.84 -7.86 20.92
CA PRO A 547 8.00 -7.00 21.23
C PRO A 547 7.57 -5.72 21.96
N ALA A 548 6.49 -5.11 21.51
CA ALA A 548 5.86 -3.95 22.15
C ALA A 548 4.39 -3.89 21.74
N TYR A 549 3.51 -3.44 22.62
CA TYR A 549 2.11 -3.14 22.29
C TYR A 549 1.51 -2.19 23.32
N VAL A 550 0.44 -1.50 22.93
CA VAL A 550 -0.33 -0.66 23.86
C VAL A 550 -1.71 -1.28 24.04
N TYR A 551 -2.12 -1.41 25.29
CA TYR A 551 -3.44 -1.93 25.61
C TYR A 551 -4.44 -0.80 25.86
N GLY A 552 -5.64 -0.95 25.30
CA GLY A 552 -6.76 -0.04 25.57
C GLY A 552 -6.71 1.30 24.82
N ASN A 553 -5.80 1.47 23.88
CA ASN A 553 -5.73 2.69 23.06
C ASN A 553 -5.64 2.39 21.56
N PRO A 554 -6.78 2.08 20.92
CA PRO A 554 -6.81 1.63 19.52
C PRO A 554 -6.48 2.73 18.50
N SER A 555 -6.20 3.96 18.93
CA SER A 555 -5.81 5.06 18.04
C SER A 555 -4.30 5.21 17.90
N LEU A 556 -3.50 4.53 18.73
CA LEU A 556 -2.06 4.55 18.64
C LEU A 556 -1.55 3.54 17.63
N TYR A 557 -0.83 4.02 16.63
CA TYR A 557 -0.07 3.19 15.71
C TYR A 557 1.31 2.91 16.31
N VAL A 558 1.72 1.65 16.34
CA VAL A 558 2.98 1.22 16.96
C VAL A 558 3.86 0.56 15.91
N GLN A 559 5.12 0.99 15.83
CA GLN A 559 6.18 0.26 15.14
C GLN A 559 7.26 -0.13 16.16
N SER A 560 7.75 -1.37 16.08
CA SER A 560 8.89 -1.83 16.84
C SER A 560 9.97 -2.39 15.93
N LYS A 561 11.22 -2.06 16.25
CA LYS A 561 12.40 -2.52 15.50
C LYS A 561 13.49 -2.90 16.49
N LYS A 562 14.25 -3.95 16.18
CA LYS A 562 15.32 -4.42 17.06
C LYS A 562 16.58 -4.82 16.29
N ASP A 563 17.69 -4.72 16.96
CA ASP A 563 18.95 -5.39 16.65
C ASP A 563 19.36 -6.30 17.81
N GLU A 564 20.63 -6.71 17.86
CA GLU A 564 21.13 -7.59 18.90
C GLU A 564 21.19 -6.92 20.29
N ASN A 565 21.29 -5.60 20.35
CA ASN A 565 21.56 -4.84 21.57
C ASN A 565 20.37 -4.02 22.09
N ALA A 566 19.47 -3.60 21.20
CA ALA A 566 18.46 -2.62 21.54
C ALA A 566 17.14 -2.84 20.77
N MET A 567 16.06 -2.37 21.36
CA MET A 567 14.76 -2.27 20.70
C MET A 567 14.29 -0.81 20.66
N ALA A 568 13.93 -0.34 19.47
CA ALA A 568 13.30 0.95 19.24
C ALA A 568 11.79 0.77 19.09
N VAL A 569 11.02 1.61 19.76
CA VAL A 569 9.56 1.63 19.70
C VAL A 569 9.10 3.05 19.34
N GLY A 570 8.35 3.17 18.26
CA GLY A 570 7.70 4.41 17.81
C GLY A 570 6.18 4.32 17.98
N LEU A 571 5.58 5.39 18.48
CA LEU A 571 4.15 5.53 18.65
C LEU A 571 3.66 6.80 17.95
N TRP A 572 2.64 6.64 17.12
CA TRP A 572 1.96 7.73 16.43
C TRP A 572 0.52 7.82 16.92
N ASN A 573 0.14 8.96 17.45
CA ASN A 573 -1.26 9.23 17.76
C ASN A 573 -1.96 9.80 16.52
N PHE A 574 -2.56 8.94 15.70
CA PHE A 574 -3.30 9.37 14.52
C PHE A 574 -4.76 9.76 14.81
N PHE A 575 -4.99 10.28 16.00
CA PHE A 575 -6.31 10.75 16.43
C PHE A 575 -6.29 12.24 16.76
N ALA A 576 -7.46 12.87 16.73
CA ALA A 576 -7.62 14.30 16.94
C ALA A 576 -7.56 14.72 18.42
N ASP A 577 -7.59 13.76 19.35
CA ASP A 577 -7.42 13.98 20.77
C ASP A 577 -6.05 13.50 21.25
N ILE A 578 -5.64 13.95 22.42
CA ILE A 578 -4.44 13.46 23.09
C ILE A 578 -4.62 11.99 23.53
N ALA A 579 -3.55 11.20 23.43
CA ALA A 579 -3.49 9.90 24.09
C ALA A 579 -2.92 10.09 25.50
N VAL A 580 -3.79 9.90 26.50
CA VAL A 580 -3.47 10.19 27.90
C VAL A 580 -2.65 9.07 28.52
N ASN A 581 -1.45 9.37 28.97
CA ASN A 581 -0.56 8.49 29.74
C ASN A 581 -0.52 7.03 29.24
N PRO A 582 -0.24 6.76 27.96
CA PRO A 582 -0.25 5.40 27.45
C PRO A 582 0.85 4.55 28.10
N VAL A 583 0.56 3.27 28.29
CA VAL A 583 1.50 2.28 28.81
C VAL A 583 1.87 1.30 27.71
N VAL A 584 3.15 1.23 27.39
CA VAL A 584 3.69 0.27 26.43
C VAL A 584 4.16 -0.97 27.17
N HIS A 585 3.65 -2.14 26.79
CA HIS A 585 4.11 -3.44 27.28
C HIS A 585 5.22 -3.96 26.39
N LEU A 586 6.28 -4.51 26.98
CA LEU A 586 7.47 -5.02 26.30
C LEU A 586 7.57 -6.55 26.42
N ASP A 587 8.38 -7.17 25.58
CA ASP A 587 8.59 -8.63 25.58
C ASP A 587 9.40 -9.14 26.79
N LYS A 588 10.17 -8.28 27.44
CA LYS A 588 10.98 -8.58 28.64
C LYS A 588 11.26 -7.30 29.44
N GLU A 589 11.88 -7.45 30.58
CA GLU A 589 12.46 -6.34 31.33
C GLU A 589 13.73 -5.82 30.64
N TYR A 590 13.91 -4.50 30.69
CA TYR A 590 15.07 -3.78 30.17
C TYR A 590 15.65 -2.91 31.26
N SER A 591 16.95 -2.60 31.17
CA SER A 591 17.67 -1.84 32.20
C SER A 591 17.85 -0.35 31.87
N GLU A 592 17.79 0.00 30.58
CA GLU A 592 18.03 1.36 30.11
C GLU A 592 16.95 1.80 29.13
N ILE A 593 16.63 3.10 29.15
CA ILE A 593 15.70 3.72 28.21
C ILE A 593 16.19 5.12 27.80
N GLU A 594 16.11 5.40 26.49
CA GLU A 594 16.32 6.74 25.93
C GLU A 594 15.03 7.19 25.21
N PHE A 595 14.45 8.31 25.63
CA PHE A 595 13.20 8.84 25.09
C PHE A 595 13.42 9.75 23.89
N ILE A 596 12.48 9.73 22.94
CA ILE A 596 12.43 10.58 21.76
C ILE A 596 11.12 11.36 21.79
N ASN A 597 11.20 12.70 21.89
CA ASN A 597 10.06 13.61 21.86
C ASN A 597 8.99 13.35 22.95
N CYS A 598 9.35 12.70 24.04
CA CYS A 598 8.49 12.48 25.20
C CYS A 598 9.32 12.34 26.47
N SER A 599 8.61 12.24 27.59
CA SER A 599 9.15 11.77 28.87
C SER A 599 8.37 10.54 29.34
N GLY A 600 8.92 9.82 30.28
CA GLY A 600 8.28 8.63 30.82
C GLY A 600 9.13 7.93 31.85
N GLU A 601 8.72 6.72 32.21
CA GLU A 601 9.39 5.88 33.22
C GLU A 601 9.34 4.40 32.79
N LEU A 602 10.48 3.74 32.86
CA LEU A 602 10.58 2.28 32.65
C LEU A 602 10.37 1.56 33.99
N LYS A 603 9.39 0.65 34.05
CA LYS A 603 9.05 -0.18 35.21
C LYS A 603 8.94 -1.65 34.82
N GLY A 604 10.01 -2.39 34.99
CA GLY A 604 10.07 -3.80 34.59
C GLY A 604 9.90 -3.96 33.06
N ASP A 605 8.83 -4.63 32.66
CA ASP A 605 8.46 -4.83 31.25
C ASP A 605 7.46 -3.77 30.71
N LYS A 606 7.34 -2.61 31.38
CA LYS A 606 6.40 -1.56 30.98
C LYS A 606 7.07 -0.20 30.90
N VAL A 607 6.69 0.56 29.88
CA VAL A 607 7.06 1.98 29.74
C VAL A 607 5.82 2.85 29.92
N HIS A 608 5.80 3.65 30.98
CA HIS A 608 4.77 4.65 31.23
C HIS A 608 5.18 5.94 30.55
N LEU A 609 4.42 6.40 29.56
CA LEU A 609 4.72 7.62 28.80
C LEU A 609 3.89 8.80 29.29
N SER A 610 4.42 10.01 29.09
CA SER A 610 3.62 11.24 29.13
C SER A 610 2.57 11.23 28.01
N ASP A 611 1.62 12.15 28.07
CA ASP A 611 0.59 12.33 27.04
C ASP A 611 1.20 12.48 25.64
N ILE A 612 0.59 11.82 24.64
CA ILE A 612 0.97 11.98 23.24
C ILE A 612 -0.01 12.95 22.57
N PRO A 613 0.47 14.08 22.03
CA PRO A 613 -0.40 15.06 21.36
C PRO A 613 -1.15 14.45 20.17
N ALA A 614 -2.29 15.07 19.82
CA ALA A 614 -3.01 14.77 18.58
C ALA A 614 -2.06 14.87 17.37
N PHE A 615 -2.09 13.86 16.49
CA PHE A 615 -1.18 13.71 15.35
C PHE A 615 0.32 13.77 15.70
N GLY A 616 0.66 13.50 16.95
CA GLY A 616 2.04 13.51 17.44
C GLY A 616 2.74 12.16 17.28
N PHE A 617 4.06 12.24 17.19
CA PHE A 617 4.98 11.10 17.25
C PHE A 617 5.80 11.19 18.54
N VAL A 618 5.96 10.06 19.21
CA VAL A 618 6.92 9.84 20.28
C VAL A 618 7.61 8.48 20.09
N GLY A 619 8.74 8.31 20.72
CA GLY A 619 9.42 7.02 20.68
C GLY A 619 10.40 6.86 21.83
N PHE A 620 11.00 5.67 21.87
CA PHE A 620 12.10 5.36 22.80
C PHE A 620 12.94 4.19 22.29
N GLU A 621 14.15 4.10 22.82
CA GLU A 621 15.02 2.94 22.67
C GLU A 621 15.25 2.32 24.05
N VAL A 622 15.16 0.99 24.17
CA VAL A 622 15.45 0.21 25.38
C VAL A 622 16.60 -0.77 25.15
N LYS A 623 17.42 -0.98 26.22
CA LYS A 623 18.60 -1.87 26.21
C LYS A 623 18.61 -2.79 27.44
#